data_72aa54adc292c13658aa0a139bed0359
#
_entry.id   72aa54adc292c13658aa0a139bed0359
#
_cell.length_a   1.000
_cell.length_b   1.000
_cell.length_c   1.000
_cell.angle_alpha   90.00
_cell.angle_beta   90.00
_cell.angle_gamma   90.00
#
_symmetry.space_group_name_H-M   'P 1'
#
loop_
_entity.id
_entity.type
_entity.pdbx_description
1 polymer ?
#
loop_
_entity_poly.entity_id
_entity_poly.type
_entity_poly.pdbx_seq_one_letter_code
_entity_poly.pdbx_strand_id
1 'polypeptide(L)'
;MNETPEPRTRLKTIVVFALLLVVFGAVIAFGWFATFSRPVTTVILVRHAEKKIEPNNPDPDLTPAGEDRAQEISRMFRDAGINAIYATQFKRTQQTVKLLATLTGISPTILDAGQTQELAKQIQTNRRGQTIFVAGHNNTVPALVSILSGENFPVIPDSEYDNLFIVTIYRFGKAKVVKLKYGAETTQGAGTGTMVPMKTQ
;
A
#
# COMPACT_ATOMS: atom_id res chain seq x y z
N MET A 1 -39.91 -14.74 -59.76
CA MET A 1 -39.41 -16.07 -59.29
C MET A 1 -38.51 -15.85 -58.10
N ASN A 2 -39.01 -16.13 -56.91
CA ASN A 2 -38.16 -16.07 -55.71
C ASN A 2 -37.59 -17.46 -55.50
N GLU A 3 -36.33 -17.65 -55.91
CA GLU A 3 -35.62 -18.90 -55.62
C GLU A 3 -35.29 -18.95 -54.10
N THR A 4 -35.87 -19.91 -53.43
CA THR A 4 -35.51 -20.18 -52.02
C THR A 4 -34.08 -20.77 -52.00
N PRO A 5 -33.14 -20.20 -51.24
CA PRO A 5 -31.76 -20.70 -51.22
C PRO A 5 -31.70 -22.15 -50.80
N GLU A 6 -30.84 -22.93 -51.45
CA GLU A 6 -30.60 -24.36 -51.22
C GLU A 6 -30.28 -24.65 -49.74
N PRO A 7 -30.72 -25.78 -49.16
CA PRO A 7 -30.53 -26.09 -47.74
C PRO A 7 -29.06 -26.10 -47.30
N ARG A 8 -28.12 -26.46 -48.20
CA ARG A 8 -26.67 -26.44 -47.94
C ARG A 8 -26.13 -25.02 -47.76
N THR A 9 -26.69 -24.01 -48.47
CA THR A 9 -26.32 -22.62 -48.38
C THR A 9 -26.79 -22.02 -47.03
N ARG A 10 -28.01 -22.35 -46.61
CA ARG A 10 -28.56 -21.96 -45.30
C ARG A 10 -27.76 -22.51 -44.13
N LEU A 11 -27.33 -23.80 -44.20
CA LEU A 11 -26.50 -24.42 -43.18
C LEU A 11 -25.12 -23.70 -43.05
N LYS A 12 -24.47 -23.42 -44.20
CA LYS A 12 -23.19 -22.68 -44.18
C LYS A 12 -23.34 -21.30 -43.58
N THR A 13 -24.40 -20.59 -43.91
CA THR A 13 -24.69 -19.24 -43.35
C THR A 13 -24.90 -19.32 -41.83
N ILE A 14 -25.68 -20.28 -41.34
CA ILE A 14 -25.91 -20.47 -39.90
C ILE A 14 -24.59 -20.78 -39.17
N VAL A 15 -23.75 -21.66 -39.71
CA VAL A 15 -22.46 -22.00 -39.14
C VAL A 15 -21.53 -20.78 -39.07
N VAL A 16 -21.48 -19.96 -40.16
CA VAL A 16 -20.67 -18.75 -40.14
C VAL A 16 -21.17 -17.74 -39.09
N PHE A 17 -22.49 -17.54 -38.99
CA PHE A 17 -23.07 -16.66 -37.96
C PHE A 17 -22.78 -17.15 -36.56
N ALA A 18 -22.91 -18.46 -36.31
CA ALA A 18 -22.58 -19.05 -35.02
C ALA A 18 -21.10 -18.86 -34.64
N LEU A 19 -20.18 -19.06 -35.60
CA LEU A 19 -18.75 -18.79 -35.41
C LEU A 19 -18.46 -17.32 -35.10
N LEU A 20 -19.11 -16.38 -35.82
CA LEU A 20 -18.96 -14.95 -35.56
C LEU A 20 -19.46 -14.57 -34.16
N LEU A 21 -20.57 -15.14 -33.69
CA LEU A 21 -21.07 -14.91 -32.33
C LEU A 21 -20.13 -15.48 -31.27
N VAL A 22 -19.52 -16.64 -31.50
CA VAL A 22 -18.54 -17.23 -30.58
C VAL A 22 -17.28 -16.34 -30.50
N VAL A 23 -16.77 -15.91 -31.66
CA VAL A 23 -15.59 -15.01 -31.72
C VAL A 23 -15.89 -13.67 -31.03
N PHE A 24 -17.06 -13.08 -31.30
CA PHE A 24 -17.49 -11.84 -30.67
C PHE A 24 -17.62 -11.97 -29.16
N GLY A 25 -18.26 -13.07 -28.68
CA GLY A 25 -18.34 -13.39 -27.25
C GLY A 25 -16.96 -13.57 -26.61
N ALA A 26 -16.03 -14.25 -27.30
CA ALA A 26 -14.65 -14.43 -26.80
C ALA A 26 -13.89 -13.10 -26.73
N VAL A 27 -14.05 -12.20 -27.71
CA VAL A 27 -13.46 -10.86 -27.69
C VAL A 27 -14.00 -10.03 -26.53
N ILE A 28 -15.31 -10.06 -26.31
CA ILE A 28 -15.93 -9.37 -25.14
C ILE A 28 -15.42 -9.95 -23.84
N ALA A 29 -15.41 -11.29 -23.68
CA ALA A 29 -14.95 -11.96 -22.48
C ALA A 29 -13.45 -11.68 -22.21
N PHE A 30 -12.63 -11.70 -23.26
CA PHE A 30 -11.19 -11.34 -23.15
C PHE A 30 -11.01 -9.86 -22.79
N GLY A 31 -11.76 -8.96 -23.41
CA GLY A 31 -11.74 -7.53 -23.06
C GLY A 31 -12.16 -7.27 -21.63
N TRP A 32 -13.21 -7.96 -21.17
CA TRP A 32 -13.65 -7.93 -19.77
C TRP A 32 -12.57 -8.47 -18.84
N PHE A 33 -12.05 -9.66 -19.10
CA PHE A 33 -10.97 -10.27 -18.31
C PHE A 33 -9.73 -9.36 -18.25
N ALA A 34 -9.24 -8.88 -19.40
CA ALA A 34 -8.10 -7.97 -19.48
C ALA A 34 -8.33 -6.63 -18.73
N THR A 35 -9.58 -6.19 -18.61
CA THR A 35 -9.92 -4.94 -17.93
C THR A 35 -10.05 -5.10 -16.42
N PHE A 36 -10.65 -6.22 -15.96
CA PHE A 36 -10.95 -6.45 -14.54
C PHE A 36 -9.89 -7.28 -13.80
N SER A 37 -9.03 -8.02 -14.50
CA SER A 37 -7.95 -8.84 -13.89
C SER A 37 -6.66 -8.07 -13.59
N ARG A 38 -6.64 -6.74 -13.73
CA ARG A 38 -5.41 -5.99 -13.45
C ARG A 38 -5.19 -5.84 -11.95
N PRO A 39 -3.97 -6.15 -11.49
CA PRO A 39 -3.63 -6.09 -10.08
C PRO A 39 -3.83 -4.68 -9.53
N VAL A 40 -4.34 -4.58 -8.30
CA VAL A 40 -4.45 -3.34 -7.54
C VAL A 40 -3.08 -2.94 -6.98
N THR A 41 -2.85 -1.66 -6.80
CA THR A 41 -1.65 -1.17 -6.12
C THR A 41 -1.93 -1.06 -4.63
N THR A 42 -1.11 -1.69 -3.82
CA THR A 42 -1.22 -1.63 -2.36
C THR A 42 -0.06 -0.84 -1.78
N VAL A 43 -0.35 0.18 -1.01
CA VAL A 43 0.66 1.00 -0.34
C VAL A 43 0.48 0.84 1.17
N ILE A 44 1.51 0.35 1.84
CA ILE A 44 1.59 0.18 3.28
C ILE A 44 2.44 1.33 3.81
N LEU A 45 1.88 2.14 4.71
CA LEU A 45 2.54 3.34 5.20
C LEU A 45 2.60 3.33 6.71
N VAL A 46 3.78 3.61 7.24
CA VAL A 46 4.03 3.75 8.68
C VAL A 46 4.83 5.01 8.96
N ARG A 47 4.64 5.60 10.12
CA ARG A 47 5.59 6.55 10.68
C ARG A 47 6.85 5.79 11.08
N HIS A 48 8.04 6.42 11.02
CA HIS A 48 9.25 5.87 11.61
C HIS A 48 9.01 5.43 13.06
N ALA A 49 9.70 4.40 13.51
CA ALA A 49 9.64 3.91 14.89
C ALA A 49 10.22 4.92 15.90
N GLU A 50 10.11 4.64 17.18
CA GLU A 50 10.52 5.52 18.28
C GLU A 50 11.99 5.90 18.15
N LYS A 51 12.26 7.20 18.07
CA LYS A 51 13.59 7.77 17.99
C LYS A 51 14.09 8.25 19.35
N LYS A 52 15.40 8.25 19.57
CA LYS A 52 16.02 8.88 20.75
C LYS A 52 15.72 10.38 20.79
N ILE A 53 15.64 10.92 21.99
CA ILE A 53 15.52 12.36 22.22
C ILE A 53 16.91 12.88 22.58
N GLU A 54 17.57 13.49 21.61
CA GLU A 54 18.92 14.04 21.76
C GLU A 54 18.88 15.51 21.32
N PRO A 55 18.93 16.47 22.27
CA PRO A 55 18.68 17.89 21.98
C PRO A 55 19.56 18.51 20.87
N ASN A 56 20.78 18.03 20.72
CA ASN A 56 21.77 18.54 19.75
C ASN A 56 21.93 17.65 18.51
N ASN A 57 21.10 16.60 18.36
CA ASN A 57 21.14 15.71 17.23
C ASN A 57 19.83 15.80 16.41
N PRO A 58 19.86 16.41 15.22
CA PRO A 58 18.65 16.52 14.39
C PRO A 58 18.24 15.20 13.76
N ASP A 59 19.13 14.20 13.72
CA ASP A 59 18.91 12.89 13.11
C ASP A 59 19.30 11.74 14.05
N PRO A 60 18.60 11.58 15.20
CA PRO A 60 18.90 10.55 16.17
C PRO A 60 18.49 9.16 15.68
N ASP A 61 19.17 8.15 16.23
CA ASP A 61 18.88 6.74 16.03
C ASP A 61 17.56 6.33 16.70
N LEU A 62 17.09 5.12 16.41
CA LEU A 62 15.96 4.51 17.11
C LEU A 62 16.32 4.22 18.57
N THR A 63 15.29 4.21 19.42
CA THR A 63 15.37 3.64 20.77
C THR A 63 15.29 2.11 20.70
N PRO A 64 15.59 1.35 21.78
CA PRO A 64 15.31 -0.08 21.84
C PRO A 64 13.84 -0.42 21.50
N ALA A 65 12.87 0.34 22.03
CA ALA A 65 11.46 0.18 21.67
C ALA A 65 11.19 0.40 20.17
N GLY A 66 11.90 1.36 19.54
CA GLY A 66 11.83 1.58 18.10
C GLY A 66 12.44 0.44 17.30
N GLU A 67 13.51 -0.18 17.79
CA GLU A 67 14.10 -1.38 17.17
C GLU A 67 13.14 -2.58 17.25
N ASP A 68 12.48 -2.79 18.39
CA ASP A 68 11.45 -3.82 18.56
C ASP A 68 10.28 -3.60 17.61
N ARG A 69 9.82 -2.34 17.43
CA ARG A 69 8.78 -1.98 16.48
C ARG A 69 9.21 -2.25 15.03
N ALA A 70 10.46 -1.96 14.67
CA ALA A 70 11.00 -2.27 13.35
C ALA A 70 11.09 -3.79 13.09
N GLN A 71 11.38 -4.59 14.13
CA GLN A 71 11.32 -6.06 14.05
C GLN A 71 9.89 -6.54 13.81
N GLU A 72 8.92 -5.96 14.51
CA GLU A 72 7.50 -6.30 14.35
C GLU A 72 7.02 -5.99 12.90
N ILE A 73 7.37 -4.83 12.34
CA ILE A 73 7.12 -4.51 10.92
C ILE A 73 7.68 -5.62 10.01
N SER A 74 8.91 -6.03 10.28
CA SER A 74 9.58 -7.04 9.46
C SER A 74 8.89 -8.40 9.55
N ARG A 75 8.46 -8.79 10.76
CA ARG A 75 7.70 -10.01 10.99
C ARG A 75 6.34 -10.00 10.27
N MET A 76 5.64 -8.86 10.28
CA MET A 76 4.33 -8.72 9.66
C MET A 76 4.38 -8.72 8.13
N PHE A 77 5.41 -8.14 7.53
CA PHE A 77 5.42 -7.82 6.11
C PHE A 77 6.46 -8.54 5.26
N ARG A 78 7.35 -9.35 5.84
CA ARG A 78 8.37 -10.09 5.05
C ARG A 78 7.77 -10.98 3.96
N ASP A 79 6.58 -11.53 4.19
CA ASP A 79 5.89 -12.43 3.27
C ASP A 79 4.74 -11.73 2.50
N ALA A 80 4.65 -10.40 2.58
CA ALA A 80 3.57 -9.61 1.98
C ALA A 80 3.75 -9.34 0.46
N GLY A 81 4.76 -9.92 -0.17
CA GLY A 81 5.02 -9.72 -1.60
C GLY A 81 5.40 -8.27 -1.94
N ILE A 82 6.18 -7.62 -1.07
CA ILE A 82 6.63 -6.24 -1.30
C ILE A 82 7.48 -6.17 -2.56
N ASN A 83 7.25 -5.17 -3.39
CA ASN A 83 7.98 -4.91 -4.63
C ASN A 83 8.90 -3.67 -4.54
N ALA A 84 8.61 -2.75 -3.61
CA ALA A 84 9.42 -1.56 -3.40
C ALA A 84 9.31 -1.09 -1.94
N ILE A 85 10.41 -0.56 -1.40
CA ILE A 85 10.48 0.05 -0.08
C ILE A 85 10.97 1.49 -0.27
N TYR A 86 10.30 2.43 0.38
CA TYR A 86 10.68 3.84 0.41
C TYR A 86 10.94 4.29 1.84
N ALA A 87 11.98 5.06 2.03
CA ALA A 87 12.30 5.73 3.29
C ALA A 87 12.76 7.16 3.01
N THR A 88 12.76 8.01 4.03
CA THR A 88 13.31 9.36 3.87
C THR A 88 14.82 9.37 4.15
N GLN A 89 15.48 10.50 3.90
CA GLN A 89 16.91 10.70 4.16
C GLN A 89 17.30 10.54 5.63
N PHE A 90 16.34 10.53 6.56
CA PHE A 90 16.62 10.44 7.99
C PHE A 90 16.87 9.00 8.46
N LYS A 91 17.86 8.83 9.35
CA LYS A 91 18.24 7.53 9.92
C LYS A 91 17.07 6.76 10.49
N ARG A 92 16.19 7.44 11.26
CA ARG A 92 15.03 6.82 11.90
C ARG A 92 14.09 6.11 10.92
N THR A 93 13.86 6.66 9.73
CA THR A 93 13.03 5.99 8.70
C THR A 93 13.76 4.84 8.06
N GLN A 94 15.05 5.00 7.78
CA GLN A 94 15.91 3.95 7.19
C GLN A 94 16.07 2.78 8.14
N GLN A 95 16.30 3.03 9.43
CA GLN A 95 16.40 1.99 10.47
C GLN A 95 15.08 1.25 10.65
N THR A 96 13.95 1.95 10.55
CA THR A 96 12.60 1.33 10.63
C THR A 96 12.39 0.26 9.55
N VAL A 97 12.94 0.45 8.34
CA VAL A 97 12.77 -0.52 7.25
C VAL A 97 13.94 -1.45 7.05
N LYS A 98 15.06 -1.26 7.76
CA LYS A 98 16.33 -1.96 7.51
C LYS A 98 16.18 -3.49 7.54
N LEU A 99 15.54 -4.04 8.58
CA LEU A 99 15.36 -5.48 8.69
C LEU A 99 14.40 -6.02 7.64
N LEU A 100 13.30 -5.31 7.37
CA LEU A 100 12.37 -5.67 6.28
C LEU A 100 13.08 -5.69 4.94
N ALA A 101 13.91 -4.70 4.64
CA ALA A 101 14.70 -4.63 3.43
C ALA A 101 15.66 -5.83 3.29
N THR A 102 16.31 -6.20 4.40
CA THR A 102 17.20 -7.38 4.44
C THR A 102 16.45 -8.67 4.18
N LEU A 103 15.30 -8.88 4.82
CA LEU A 103 14.50 -10.12 4.70
C LEU A 103 13.84 -10.27 3.33
N THR A 104 13.44 -9.17 2.71
CA THR A 104 12.82 -9.16 1.37
C THR A 104 13.82 -9.10 0.23
N GLY A 105 15.09 -8.77 0.50
CA GLY A 105 16.13 -8.54 -0.52
C GLY A 105 15.92 -7.24 -1.32
N ILE A 106 15.07 -6.33 -0.85
CA ILE A 106 14.72 -5.10 -1.57
C ILE A 106 15.47 -3.92 -0.96
N SER A 107 16.33 -3.28 -1.73
CA SER A 107 17.02 -2.05 -1.30
C SER A 107 16.03 -0.88 -1.21
N PRO A 108 15.97 -0.16 -0.07
CA PRO A 108 15.10 1.00 0.06
C PRO A 108 15.52 2.14 -0.89
N THR A 109 14.54 2.72 -1.56
CA THR A 109 14.72 3.99 -2.27
C THR A 109 14.60 5.13 -1.27
N ILE A 110 15.67 5.94 -1.15
CA ILE A 110 15.72 7.07 -0.23
C ILE A 110 15.28 8.33 -0.96
N LEU A 111 14.29 9.03 -0.40
CA LEU A 111 13.77 10.29 -0.91
C LEU A 111 13.85 11.38 0.17
N ASP A 112 13.91 12.63 -0.25
CA ASP A 112 13.76 13.75 0.69
C ASP A 112 12.33 13.77 1.26
N ALA A 113 12.19 14.05 2.56
CA ALA A 113 10.88 14.09 3.23
C ALA A 113 9.92 15.13 2.63
N GLY A 114 10.44 16.16 1.97
CA GLY A 114 9.65 17.16 1.24
C GLY A 114 9.08 16.65 -0.08
N GLN A 115 9.54 15.51 -0.60
CA GLN A 115 9.15 14.98 -1.92
C GLN A 115 7.90 14.09 -1.88
N THR A 116 6.97 14.33 -0.95
CA THR A 116 5.75 13.53 -0.79
C THR A 116 4.89 13.50 -2.05
N GLN A 117 4.76 14.63 -2.76
CA GLN A 117 4.01 14.73 -4.02
C GLN A 117 4.66 13.89 -5.13
N GLU A 118 5.99 13.96 -5.25
CA GLU A 118 6.72 13.19 -6.25
C GLU A 118 6.62 11.69 -5.97
N LEU A 119 6.71 11.27 -4.70
CA LEU A 119 6.50 9.87 -4.32
C LEU A 119 5.08 9.40 -4.69
N ALA A 120 4.05 10.20 -4.42
CA ALA A 120 2.68 9.87 -4.81
C ALA A 120 2.56 9.67 -6.32
N LYS A 121 3.15 10.57 -7.12
CA LYS A 121 3.18 10.47 -8.58
C LYS A 121 3.89 9.19 -9.05
N GLN A 122 5.07 8.89 -8.49
CA GLN A 122 5.81 7.65 -8.83
C GLN A 122 4.99 6.39 -8.52
N ILE A 123 4.30 6.35 -7.37
CA ILE A 123 3.43 5.24 -7.01
C ILE A 123 2.31 5.09 -8.03
N GLN A 124 1.63 6.17 -8.38
CA GLN A 124 0.48 6.15 -9.29
C GLN A 124 0.85 5.84 -10.74
N THR A 125 2.07 6.17 -11.18
CA THR A 125 2.51 5.98 -12.58
C THR A 125 3.34 4.72 -12.76
N ASN A 126 4.38 4.54 -11.94
CA ASN A 126 5.45 3.57 -12.17
C ASN A 126 5.30 2.28 -11.33
N ARG A 127 4.41 2.29 -10.32
CA ARG A 127 4.27 1.18 -9.37
C ARG A 127 2.89 0.51 -9.42
N ARG A 128 2.18 0.64 -10.52
CA ARG A 128 0.85 0.04 -10.67
C ARG A 128 0.89 -1.47 -10.53
N GLY A 129 -0.04 -2.00 -9.71
CA GLY A 129 -0.14 -3.43 -9.46
C GLY A 129 0.91 -3.99 -8.51
N GLN A 130 1.67 -3.14 -7.83
CA GLN A 130 2.71 -3.52 -6.89
C GLN A 130 2.26 -3.32 -5.44
N THR A 131 2.92 -4.03 -4.53
CA THR A 131 2.85 -3.80 -3.09
C THR A 131 4.07 -2.97 -2.67
N ILE A 132 3.82 -1.83 -2.04
CA ILE A 132 4.83 -0.84 -1.72
C ILE A 132 4.82 -0.59 -0.21
N PHE A 133 5.98 -0.55 0.42
CA PHE A 133 6.14 -0.18 1.81
C PHE A 133 6.80 1.19 1.93
N VAL A 134 6.25 2.08 2.75
CA VAL A 134 6.73 3.46 2.95
C VAL A 134 6.90 3.74 4.44
N ALA A 135 8.11 4.09 4.86
CA ALA A 135 8.37 4.66 6.18
C ALA A 135 8.60 6.18 6.06
N GLY A 136 7.72 6.94 6.68
CA GLY A 136 7.75 8.41 6.66
C GLY A 136 7.67 9.02 8.06
N HIS A 137 7.05 10.19 8.15
CA HIS A 137 6.95 10.98 9.39
C HIS A 137 5.49 11.20 9.77
N ASN A 138 5.27 11.78 10.95
CA ASN A 138 3.95 12.10 11.49
C ASN A 138 3.10 12.99 10.56
N ASN A 139 3.73 13.82 9.73
CA ASN A 139 3.10 14.72 8.75
C ASN A 139 3.11 14.14 7.32
N THR A 140 4.20 13.52 6.88
CA THR A 140 4.33 13.05 5.50
C THR A 140 3.53 11.79 5.21
N VAL A 141 3.36 10.90 6.19
CA VAL A 141 2.52 9.69 6.05
C VAL A 141 1.06 10.05 5.79
N PRO A 142 0.36 10.81 6.66
CA PRO A 142 -1.03 11.18 6.37
C PRO A 142 -1.17 12.06 5.12
N ALA A 143 -0.18 12.91 4.81
CA ALA A 143 -0.19 13.68 3.57
C ALA A 143 -0.16 12.76 2.33
N LEU A 144 0.70 11.74 2.33
CA LEU A 144 0.76 10.77 1.23
C LEU A 144 -0.54 9.94 1.12
N VAL A 145 -1.09 9.51 2.27
CA VAL A 145 -2.40 8.83 2.30
C VAL A 145 -3.48 9.72 1.68
N SER A 146 -3.51 11.00 2.05
CA SER A 146 -4.48 11.97 1.53
C SER A 146 -4.37 12.15 0.01
N ILE A 147 -3.14 12.27 -0.52
CA ILE A 147 -2.91 12.42 -1.97
C ILE A 147 -3.35 11.16 -2.72
N LEU A 148 -3.03 9.97 -2.19
CA LEU A 148 -3.34 8.71 -2.86
C LEU A 148 -4.83 8.35 -2.81
N SER A 149 -5.54 8.75 -1.76
CA SER A 149 -6.96 8.40 -1.55
C SER A 149 -7.93 9.50 -2.01
N GLY A 150 -7.50 10.75 -2.01
CA GLY A 150 -8.36 11.92 -2.19
C GLY A 150 -9.17 12.29 -0.94
N GLU A 151 -8.89 11.65 0.22
CA GLU A 151 -9.48 11.93 1.52
C GLU A 151 -8.51 12.73 2.39
N ASN A 152 -9.00 13.46 3.39
CA ASN A 152 -8.14 14.24 4.27
C ASN A 152 -7.80 13.46 5.55
N PHE A 153 -6.52 13.30 5.84
CA PHE A 153 -6.01 12.64 7.03
C PHE A 153 -5.21 13.63 7.89
N PRO A 154 -5.54 13.77 9.18
CA PRO A 154 -4.83 14.68 10.08
C PRO A 154 -3.41 14.19 10.38
N VAL A 155 -2.54 15.11 10.76
CA VAL A 155 -1.19 14.81 11.25
C VAL A 155 -1.26 13.83 12.43
N ILE A 156 -0.38 12.83 12.44
CA ILE A 156 -0.28 11.87 13.52
C ILE A 156 0.34 12.59 14.75
N PRO A 157 -0.25 12.46 15.94
CA PRO A 157 0.35 13.01 17.17
C PRO A 157 1.80 12.52 17.37
N ASP A 158 2.66 13.37 17.93
CA ASP A 158 4.08 13.05 18.10
C ASP A 158 4.32 11.84 19.04
N SER A 159 3.40 11.57 19.94
CA SER A 159 3.43 10.42 20.84
C SER A 159 3.02 9.10 20.19
N GLU A 160 2.42 9.12 18.98
CA GLU A 160 1.89 7.93 18.33
C GLU A 160 2.84 7.36 17.27
N TYR A 161 3.30 6.13 17.46
CA TYR A 161 4.17 5.39 16.54
C TYR A 161 3.53 4.12 15.96
N ASP A 162 2.38 3.73 16.47
CA ASP A 162 1.67 2.48 16.20
C ASP A 162 0.63 2.58 15.07
N ASN A 163 0.59 3.70 14.34
CA ASN A 163 -0.33 3.86 13.22
C ASN A 163 0.19 3.17 11.95
N LEU A 164 -0.64 2.35 11.35
CA LEU A 164 -0.43 1.68 10.08
C LEU A 164 -1.55 2.06 9.11
N PHE A 165 -1.22 2.48 7.91
CA PHE A 165 -2.18 2.72 6.84
C PHE A 165 -1.95 1.76 5.69
N ILE A 166 -3.03 1.19 5.16
CA ILE A 166 -3.01 0.40 3.94
C ILE A 166 -3.92 1.13 2.94
N VAL A 167 -3.33 1.63 1.86
CA VAL A 167 -4.04 2.28 0.77
C VAL A 167 -4.10 1.34 -0.42
N THR A 168 -5.30 0.93 -0.79
CA THR A 168 -5.54 0.10 -1.97
C THR A 168 -6.04 0.99 -3.10
N ILE A 169 -5.22 1.13 -4.15
CA ILE A 169 -5.51 1.95 -5.32
C ILE A 169 -6.04 1.04 -6.43
N TYR A 170 -7.30 1.24 -6.79
CA TYR A 170 -7.95 0.53 -7.87
C TYR A 170 -7.68 1.21 -9.22
N ARG A 171 -7.82 0.46 -10.30
CA ARG A 171 -7.74 1.04 -11.65
C ARG A 171 -8.86 2.06 -11.90
N PHE A 172 -10.04 1.77 -11.37
CA PHE A 172 -11.23 2.60 -11.50
C PHE A 172 -11.85 2.81 -10.11
N GLY A 173 -12.39 3.99 -9.89
CA GLY A 173 -13.00 4.36 -8.62
C GLY A 173 -12.02 4.99 -7.63
N LYS A 174 -12.50 5.17 -6.40
CA LYS A 174 -11.72 5.77 -5.31
C LYS A 174 -10.81 4.72 -4.67
N ALA A 175 -9.66 5.13 -4.20
CA ALA A 175 -8.81 4.29 -3.37
C ALA A 175 -9.52 3.97 -2.03
N LYS A 176 -9.22 2.80 -1.46
CA LYS A 176 -9.70 2.40 -0.13
C LYS A 176 -8.56 2.54 0.87
N VAL A 177 -8.83 3.17 2.01
CA VAL A 177 -7.88 3.30 3.11
C VAL A 177 -8.34 2.46 4.29
N VAL A 178 -7.42 1.69 4.86
CA VAL A 178 -7.61 1.00 6.14
C VAL A 178 -6.54 1.53 7.09
N LYS A 179 -6.97 2.08 8.24
CA LYS A 179 -6.10 2.50 9.33
C LYS A 179 -6.14 1.44 10.42
N LEU A 180 -4.98 0.99 10.86
CA LEU A 180 -4.78 -0.03 11.88
C LEU A 180 -3.81 0.49 12.94
N LYS A 181 -3.75 -0.20 14.06
CA LYS A 181 -2.71 -0.11 15.07
C LYS A 181 -1.87 -1.38 15.05
N TYR A 182 -0.55 -1.27 15.29
CA TYR A 182 0.37 -2.40 15.25
C TYR A 182 1.47 -2.29 16.30
N GLY A 183 1.98 -3.44 16.70
CA GLY A 183 3.03 -3.53 17.72
C GLY A 183 2.58 -3.07 19.09
N ALA A 184 3.51 -2.63 19.94
CA ALA A 184 3.20 -2.12 21.26
C ALA A 184 2.37 -0.83 21.15
N GLU A 185 1.34 -0.71 22.00
CA GLU A 185 0.49 0.48 22.05
C GLU A 185 1.31 1.71 22.48
N THR A 186 1.18 2.79 21.71
CA THR A 186 1.76 4.08 22.08
C THR A 186 0.69 4.94 22.74
N THR A 187 0.68 4.95 24.06
CA THR A 187 -0.23 5.78 24.85
C THR A 187 0.14 7.25 24.77
N GLN A 188 -0.86 8.12 24.69
CA GLN A 188 -0.68 9.56 24.91
C GLN A 188 -0.20 9.75 26.37
N GLY A 189 1.11 10.07 26.52
CA GLY A 189 1.67 10.47 27.80
C GLY A 189 1.79 9.33 28.83
N ALA A 190 2.89 8.59 28.78
CA ALA A 190 3.41 7.93 29.97
C ALA A 190 4.01 9.00 30.93
N GLY A 191 3.13 9.82 31.48
CA GLY A 191 3.35 10.53 32.71
C GLY A 191 2.63 9.76 33.81
N THR A 192 3.39 9.07 34.66
CA THR A 192 2.98 8.41 35.93
C THR A 192 1.90 7.32 35.81
N GLY A 193 2.37 6.09 35.91
CA GLY A 193 1.59 4.88 35.90
C GLY A 193 0.49 4.81 36.98
N THR A 194 -0.57 4.18 36.57
CA THR A 194 -1.34 3.28 37.46
C THR A 194 -1.96 2.23 36.54
N MET A 195 -1.48 0.99 36.63
CA MET A 195 -2.15 -0.15 36.04
C MET A 195 -3.55 -0.27 36.66
N VAL A 196 -4.58 -0.10 35.82
CA VAL A 196 -5.94 -0.48 36.21
C VAL A 196 -6.09 -1.97 35.91
N PRO A 197 -6.36 -2.83 36.92
CA PRO A 197 -6.55 -4.26 36.69
C PRO A 197 -7.82 -4.48 35.86
N MET A 198 -7.71 -5.31 34.79
CA MET A 198 -8.89 -5.81 34.08
C MET A 198 -9.81 -6.56 35.05
N LYS A 199 -11.05 -6.10 35.17
CA LYS A 199 -12.12 -6.88 35.77
C LYS A 199 -12.50 -8.01 34.82
N THR A 200 -12.22 -9.24 35.23
CA THR A 200 -12.84 -10.45 34.69
C THR A 200 -14.33 -10.44 35.02
N GLN A 201 -15.18 -10.50 34.05
CA GLN A 201 -16.57 -10.99 34.13
C GLN A 201 -16.66 -12.32 33.41
#